data_40695a0c0e0ffb33e7d60c7e8421685a
#
_entry.id   40695a0c0e0ffb33e7d60c7e8421685a
#
_cell.length_a   1.000
_cell.length_b   1.000
_cell.length_c   1.000
_cell.angle_alpha   90.00
_cell.angle_beta   90.00
_cell.angle_gamma   90.00
#
_symmetry.space_group_name_H-M   'P 1'
#
loop_
_entity.id
_entity.type
_entity.pdbx_description
1 polymer ?
#
loop_
_entity_poly.entity_id
_entity_poly.type
_entity_poly.pdbx_seq_one_letter_code
_entity_poly.pdbx_strand_id
1 'polypeptide(L)'
;MNWGEASMGKTRRATSRRNRSRWFYFTIASLIAAGIGAVFVAWSDNDPLTGSSRRRAPGDRYETLSPGQLPTFAMGNARAEEAYRYAAANPEVLQYIPCYCGCGNIGHRHNADCYVQERHGDGRITFTSHGAT
;
A
#
# COMPACT_ATOMS: atom_id res chain seq x y z
N MET A 1 -35.49 63.63 56.80
CA MET A 1 -36.14 62.34 56.53
C MET A 1 -36.04 62.10 55.03
N ASN A 2 -35.08 61.27 54.60
CA ASN A 2 -34.96 60.94 53.19
C ASN A 2 -34.68 59.44 53.08
N TRP A 3 -35.58 58.78 52.45
CA TRP A 3 -35.55 57.36 52.19
C TRP A 3 -34.72 57.11 50.94
N GLY A 4 -33.60 56.38 51.06
CA GLY A 4 -32.78 55.96 49.95
C GLY A 4 -33.39 54.72 49.31
N GLU A 5 -33.69 54.80 48.04
CA GLU A 5 -34.09 53.66 47.22
C GLU A 5 -32.92 52.78 46.89
N ALA A 6 -33.03 51.51 47.25
CA ALA A 6 -32.07 50.48 46.90
C ALA A 6 -32.28 50.04 45.44
N SER A 7 -31.34 50.39 44.57
CA SER A 7 -31.25 49.90 43.21
C SER A 7 -30.86 48.42 43.16
N MET A 8 -31.81 47.55 42.84
CA MET A 8 -31.54 46.12 42.59
C MET A 8 -30.89 45.95 41.22
N GLY A 9 -29.58 45.72 41.23
CA GLY A 9 -28.81 45.37 40.04
C GLY A 9 -29.24 44.02 39.45
N LYS A 10 -29.89 44.07 38.29
CA LYS A 10 -30.23 42.91 37.48
C LYS A 10 -28.95 42.32 36.88
N THR A 11 -28.39 41.29 37.47
CA THR A 11 -27.32 40.52 36.85
C THR A 11 -27.84 39.77 35.64
N ARG A 12 -27.50 40.28 34.45
CA ARG A 12 -27.76 39.61 33.19
C ARG A 12 -26.84 38.38 33.12
N ARG A 13 -27.40 37.19 33.24
CA ARG A 13 -26.72 35.92 32.87
C ARG A 13 -26.46 35.97 31.39
N ALA A 14 -25.24 36.29 31.01
CA ALA A 14 -24.77 36.17 29.64
C ALA A 14 -24.76 34.69 29.26
N THR A 15 -25.55 34.36 28.27
CA THR A 15 -25.84 33.02 27.81
C THR A 15 -24.62 32.35 27.19
N SER A 16 -24.22 31.27 27.81
CA SER A 16 -23.22 30.29 27.31
C SER A 16 -23.72 29.53 26.06
N ARG A 17 -24.41 30.19 25.15
CA ARG A 17 -24.88 29.55 23.89
C ARG A 17 -23.84 29.50 22.80
N ARG A 18 -22.76 30.29 22.91
CA ARG A 18 -21.75 30.44 21.83
C ARG A 18 -20.69 29.33 21.80
N ASN A 19 -20.59 28.52 22.86
CA ASN A 19 -19.53 27.52 22.95
C ASN A 19 -19.96 26.12 22.48
N ARG A 20 -21.28 25.83 22.42
CA ARG A 20 -21.79 24.54 21.96
C ARG A 20 -21.59 24.31 20.46
N SER A 21 -21.76 25.34 19.62
CA SER A 21 -21.59 25.20 18.19
C SER A 21 -20.14 24.93 17.77
N ARG A 22 -19.18 25.58 18.45
CA ARG A 22 -17.75 25.36 18.16
C ARG A 22 -17.31 23.94 18.52
N TRP A 23 -17.82 23.38 19.59
CA TRP A 23 -17.54 21.99 20.00
C TRP A 23 -18.12 20.99 18.99
N PHE A 24 -19.32 21.22 18.47
CA PHE A 24 -19.91 20.39 17.43
C PHE A 24 -19.09 20.39 16.13
N TYR A 25 -18.54 21.51 15.72
CA TYR A 25 -17.69 21.58 14.53
C TYR A 25 -16.36 20.85 14.73
N PHE A 26 -15.77 20.91 15.92
CA PHE A 26 -14.53 20.16 16.23
C PHE A 26 -14.77 18.66 16.27
N THR A 27 -15.88 18.17 16.79
CA THR A 27 -16.19 16.74 16.80
C THR A 27 -16.49 16.21 15.40
N ILE A 28 -17.23 16.96 14.58
CA ILE A 28 -17.51 16.57 13.18
C ILE A 28 -16.22 16.60 12.36
N ALA A 29 -15.38 17.61 12.49
CA ALA A 29 -14.12 17.70 11.78
C ALA A 29 -13.16 16.55 12.16
N SER A 30 -13.14 16.15 13.43
CA SER A 30 -12.33 15.02 13.92
C SER A 30 -12.82 13.67 13.35
N LEU A 31 -14.13 13.47 13.25
CA LEU A 31 -14.73 12.27 12.68
C LEU A 31 -14.48 12.16 11.17
N ILE A 32 -14.55 13.29 10.45
CA ILE A 32 -14.23 13.32 9.01
C ILE A 32 -12.75 13.03 8.77
N ALA A 33 -11.85 13.63 9.56
CA ALA A 33 -10.41 13.38 9.46
C ALA A 33 -10.06 11.91 9.77
N ALA A 34 -10.70 11.31 10.78
CA ALA A 34 -10.53 9.89 11.10
C ALA A 34 -11.09 8.98 9.99
N GLY A 35 -12.23 9.33 9.39
CA GLY A 35 -12.82 8.59 8.28
C GLY A 35 -11.96 8.63 7.02
N ILE A 36 -11.42 9.79 6.65
CA ILE A 36 -10.54 9.94 5.49
C ILE A 36 -9.22 9.18 5.72
N GLY A 37 -8.66 9.24 6.93
CA GLY A 37 -7.46 8.50 7.29
C GLY A 37 -7.64 6.99 7.17
N ALA A 38 -8.77 6.45 7.64
CA ALA A 38 -9.07 5.03 7.55
C ALA A 38 -9.25 4.55 6.10
N VAL A 39 -9.89 5.35 5.24
CA VAL A 39 -10.03 5.05 3.81
C VAL A 39 -8.68 5.08 3.10
N PHE A 40 -7.80 6.04 3.45
CA PHE A 40 -6.48 6.15 2.82
C PHE A 40 -5.57 4.96 3.19
N VAL A 41 -5.62 4.49 4.44
CA VAL A 41 -4.87 3.29 4.86
C VAL A 41 -5.42 2.04 4.17
N ALA A 42 -6.74 1.89 4.06
CA ALA A 42 -7.35 0.75 3.38
C ALA A 42 -7.07 0.70 1.86
N TRP A 43 -6.78 1.86 1.24
CA TRP A 43 -6.40 1.92 -0.18
C TRP A 43 -4.92 1.63 -0.41
N SER A 44 -4.06 1.86 0.59
CA SER A 44 -2.62 1.61 0.48
C SER A 44 -2.27 0.12 0.49
N ASP A 45 -3.14 -0.73 1.05
CA ASP A 45 -2.90 -2.18 1.12
C ASP A 45 -3.38 -2.96 -0.12
N ASN A 46 -4.03 -2.30 -1.08
CA ASN A 46 -4.54 -2.92 -2.30
C ASN A 46 -3.70 -2.60 -3.54
N ASP A 47 -2.39 -2.40 -3.39
CA ASP A 47 -1.51 -2.35 -4.55
C ASP A 47 -1.45 -3.76 -5.18
N PRO A 48 -2.04 -3.98 -6.37
CA PRO A 48 -2.05 -5.30 -7.01
C PRO A 48 -0.63 -5.80 -7.35
N LEU A 49 0.38 -4.95 -7.16
CA LEU A 49 1.80 -5.29 -7.39
C LEU A 49 2.54 -5.73 -6.12
N THR A 50 1.98 -5.54 -4.92
CA THR A 50 2.68 -5.78 -3.64
C THR A 50 2.14 -6.92 -2.80
N GLY A 51 1.14 -7.68 -3.22
CA GLY A 51 0.51 -8.59 -2.25
C GLY A 51 -0.15 -9.84 -2.77
N SER A 52 0.14 -10.30 -3.97
CA SER A 52 -0.31 -11.64 -4.35
C SER A 52 0.68 -12.67 -3.82
N SER A 53 0.34 -13.30 -2.71
CA SER A 53 0.98 -14.54 -2.24
C SER A 53 0.77 -15.64 -3.29
N ARG A 54 1.50 -15.52 -4.41
CA ARG A 54 1.49 -16.51 -5.48
C ARG A 54 2.01 -17.83 -4.92
N ARG A 55 1.35 -18.93 -5.27
CA ARG A 55 1.84 -20.25 -4.91
C ARG A 55 3.26 -20.42 -5.45
N ARG A 56 4.15 -20.83 -4.58
CA ARG A 56 5.49 -21.25 -5.01
C ARG A 56 5.38 -22.53 -5.76
N ALA A 57 5.97 -22.60 -6.95
CA ALA A 57 6.00 -23.82 -7.76
C ALA A 57 6.93 -24.85 -7.11
N PRO A 58 6.51 -26.12 -7.03
CA PRO A 58 7.39 -27.20 -6.57
C PRO A 58 8.62 -27.30 -7.48
N GLY A 59 9.81 -27.31 -6.87
CA GLY A 59 11.09 -27.43 -7.59
C GLY A 59 11.75 -26.11 -7.96
N ASP A 60 11.03 -24.99 -7.93
CA ASP A 60 11.61 -23.69 -8.17
C ASP A 60 12.41 -23.20 -6.96
N ARG A 61 13.53 -22.53 -7.25
CA ARG A 61 14.32 -21.80 -6.24
C ARG A 61 13.86 -20.37 -6.17
N TYR A 62 13.92 -19.81 -4.95
CA TYR A 62 13.48 -18.43 -4.69
C TYR A 62 14.59 -17.69 -3.94
N GLU A 63 14.96 -16.52 -4.45
CA GLU A 63 15.97 -15.65 -3.83
C GLU A 63 15.43 -14.26 -3.67
N THR A 64 15.44 -13.75 -2.42
CA THR A 64 15.03 -12.36 -2.12
C THR A 64 16.27 -11.49 -2.04
N LEU A 65 16.37 -10.51 -2.94
CA LEU A 65 17.58 -9.73 -3.17
C LEU A 65 17.29 -8.23 -3.07
N SER A 66 18.35 -7.48 -2.75
CA SER A 66 18.30 -6.01 -2.76
C SER A 66 18.19 -5.47 -4.19
N PRO A 67 17.72 -4.22 -4.36
CA PRO A 67 17.62 -3.59 -5.68
C PRO A 67 18.94 -3.67 -6.47
N GLY A 68 18.85 -4.04 -7.74
CA GLY A 68 19.99 -4.16 -8.64
C GLY A 68 20.77 -5.47 -8.58
N GLN A 69 20.50 -6.33 -7.61
CA GLN A 69 21.10 -7.67 -7.55
C GLN A 69 20.37 -8.67 -8.45
N LEU A 70 21.09 -9.63 -9.01
CA LEU A 70 20.54 -10.74 -9.79
C LEU A 70 20.60 -12.05 -9.02
N PRO A 71 19.62 -12.96 -9.23
CA PRO A 71 19.61 -14.25 -8.55
C PRO A 71 20.73 -15.16 -9.05
N THR A 72 21.26 -15.98 -8.12
CA THR A 72 22.41 -16.86 -8.42
C THR A 72 22.10 -17.86 -9.52
N PHE A 73 20.87 -18.31 -9.62
CA PHE A 73 20.45 -19.25 -10.67
C PHE A 73 20.36 -18.62 -12.08
N ALA A 74 20.42 -17.30 -12.22
CA ALA A 74 20.52 -16.63 -13.51
C ALA A 74 21.97 -16.36 -13.91
N MET A 75 22.91 -16.38 -12.97
CA MET A 75 24.31 -16.06 -13.22
C MET A 75 25.00 -17.10 -14.10
N GLY A 76 25.90 -16.62 -14.95
CA GLY A 76 26.66 -17.47 -15.89
C GLY A 76 25.91 -17.78 -17.19
N ASN A 77 24.69 -17.31 -17.35
CA ASN A 77 23.96 -17.34 -18.61
C ASN A 77 23.53 -15.91 -18.98
N ALA A 78 24.22 -15.31 -19.92
CA ALA A 78 24.00 -13.91 -20.33
C ALA A 78 22.54 -13.58 -20.71
N ARG A 79 21.83 -14.53 -21.34
CA ARG A 79 20.41 -14.34 -21.69
C ARG A 79 19.50 -14.36 -20.47
N ALA A 80 19.77 -15.25 -19.51
CA ALA A 80 19.03 -15.30 -18.27
C ALA A 80 19.28 -14.02 -17.46
N GLU A 81 20.54 -13.60 -17.31
CA GLU A 81 20.89 -12.37 -16.62
C GLU A 81 20.17 -11.15 -17.20
N GLU A 82 20.15 -11.02 -18.54
CA GLU A 82 19.46 -9.95 -19.22
C GLU A 82 17.95 -10.00 -18.97
N ALA A 83 17.34 -11.19 -19.07
CA ALA A 83 15.90 -11.37 -18.86
C ALA A 83 15.48 -11.04 -17.42
N TYR A 84 16.23 -11.48 -16.41
CA TYR A 84 15.96 -11.15 -15.02
C TYR A 84 16.16 -9.67 -14.70
N ARG A 85 17.19 -9.05 -15.30
CA ARG A 85 17.42 -7.60 -15.16
C ARG A 85 16.26 -6.80 -15.79
N TYR A 86 15.84 -7.22 -16.99
CA TYR A 86 14.70 -6.60 -17.66
C TYR A 86 13.41 -6.76 -16.86
N ALA A 87 13.14 -7.96 -16.35
CA ALA A 87 11.94 -8.24 -15.57
C ALA A 87 11.91 -7.46 -14.23
N ALA A 88 13.08 -7.25 -13.63
CA ALA A 88 13.19 -6.42 -12.43
C ALA A 88 12.88 -4.95 -12.71
N ALA A 89 13.32 -4.45 -13.86
CA ALA A 89 13.22 -3.04 -14.23
C ALA A 89 11.89 -2.65 -14.89
N ASN A 90 11.19 -3.60 -15.56
CA ASN A 90 10.02 -3.32 -16.39
C ASN A 90 8.81 -4.21 -16.06
N PRO A 91 8.33 -4.22 -14.80
CA PRO A 91 7.19 -5.05 -14.41
C PRO A 91 5.91 -4.68 -15.15
N GLU A 92 5.73 -3.40 -15.42
CA GLU A 92 4.58 -2.84 -16.12
C GLU A 92 4.46 -3.33 -17.57
N VAL A 93 5.59 -3.67 -18.21
CA VAL A 93 5.58 -4.22 -19.58
C VAL A 93 5.22 -5.69 -19.54
N LEU A 94 5.90 -6.48 -18.69
CA LEU A 94 5.76 -7.93 -18.66
C LEU A 94 4.40 -8.41 -18.14
N GLN A 95 3.69 -7.60 -17.37
CA GLN A 95 2.34 -7.94 -16.90
C GLN A 95 1.30 -7.99 -18.02
N TYR A 96 1.54 -7.31 -19.16
CA TYR A 96 0.66 -7.34 -20.32
C TYR A 96 0.97 -8.48 -21.28
N ILE A 97 2.07 -9.18 -21.08
CA ILE A 97 2.46 -10.34 -21.91
C ILE A 97 1.93 -11.61 -21.25
N PRO A 98 0.95 -12.31 -21.85
CA PRO A 98 0.43 -13.55 -21.28
C PRO A 98 1.51 -14.61 -21.10
N CYS A 99 1.40 -15.44 -20.08
CA CYS A 99 2.28 -16.58 -19.90
C CYS A 99 1.80 -17.75 -20.75
N TYR A 100 2.58 -18.13 -21.75
CA TYR A 100 2.28 -19.24 -22.67
C TYR A 100 3.02 -20.54 -22.34
N CYS A 101 3.79 -20.59 -21.26
CA CYS A 101 4.56 -21.78 -20.84
C CYS A 101 3.71 -22.90 -20.21
N GLY A 102 2.39 -22.73 -20.12
CA GLY A 102 1.50 -23.70 -19.48
C GLY A 102 1.44 -23.62 -17.97
N CYS A 103 2.06 -22.60 -17.35
CA CYS A 103 2.18 -22.44 -15.91
C CYS A 103 0.92 -21.86 -15.24
N GLY A 104 -0.20 -21.78 -15.91
CA GLY A 104 -1.45 -21.27 -15.33
C GLY A 104 -1.94 -22.06 -14.11
N ASN A 105 -1.62 -23.36 -14.05
CA ASN A 105 -1.94 -24.24 -12.92
C ASN A 105 -1.22 -23.90 -11.62
N ILE A 106 -0.05 -23.23 -11.71
CA ILE A 106 0.71 -22.73 -10.55
C ILE A 106 0.44 -21.24 -10.28
N GLY A 107 -0.51 -20.65 -11.02
CA GLY A 107 -0.97 -19.28 -10.79
C GLY A 107 -0.26 -18.22 -11.62
N HIS A 108 0.57 -18.59 -12.61
CA HIS A 108 1.18 -17.62 -13.53
C HIS A 108 0.12 -17.08 -14.49
N ARG A 109 -0.04 -15.79 -14.56
CA ARG A 109 -0.99 -15.09 -15.43
C ARG A 109 -0.31 -14.38 -16.59
N HIS A 110 0.92 -13.92 -16.35
CA HIS A 110 1.69 -13.11 -17.28
C HIS A 110 3.18 -13.43 -17.17
N ASN A 111 3.95 -12.94 -18.13
CA ASN A 111 5.37 -13.26 -18.27
C ASN A 111 6.22 -12.84 -17.06
N ALA A 112 5.86 -11.74 -16.38
CA ALA A 112 6.54 -11.31 -15.17
C ALA A 112 6.58 -12.39 -14.08
N ASP A 113 5.54 -13.25 -14.01
CA ASP A 113 5.42 -14.30 -13.00
C ASP A 113 6.48 -15.40 -13.15
N CYS A 114 7.09 -15.52 -14.33
CA CYS A 114 8.17 -16.47 -14.59
C CYS A 114 9.51 -16.02 -13.97
N TYR A 115 9.66 -14.74 -13.65
CA TYR A 115 10.91 -14.16 -13.17
C TYR A 115 10.77 -13.63 -11.73
N VAL A 116 9.66 -12.97 -11.43
CA VAL A 116 9.43 -12.27 -10.17
C VAL A 116 8.26 -12.88 -9.43
N GLN A 117 8.56 -13.46 -8.26
CA GLN A 117 7.55 -14.00 -7.35
C GLN A 117 6.86 -12.88 -6.56
N GLU A 118 7.64 -11.93 -6.05
CA GLU A 118 7.13 -10.90 -5.15
C GLU A 118 8.01 -9.64 -5.20
N ARG A 119 7.39 -8.47 -5.03
CA ARG A 119 8.06 -7.19 -4.82
C ARG A 119 7.72 -6.69 -3.43
N HIS A 120 8.75 -6.39 -2.65
CA HIS A 120 8.59 -5.92 -1.28
C HIS A 120 8.54 -4.40 -1.22
N GLY A 121 7.82 -3.85 -0.25
CA GLY A 121 7.69 -2.40 -0.06
C GLY A 121 9.00 -1.69 0.28
N ASP A 122 10.04 -2.42 0.70
CA ASP A 122 11.40 -1.93 0.93
C ASP A 122 12.29 -1.96 -0.32
N GLY A 123 11.71 -2.28 -1.49
CA GLY A 123 12.40 -2.34 -2.78
C GLY A 123 13.09 -3.67 -3.07
N ARG A 124 13.13 -4.62 -2.13
CA ARG A 124 13.64 -5.97 -2.39
C ARG A 124 12.73 -6.72 -3.37
N ILE A 125 13.31 -7.66 -4.09
CA ILE A 125 12.60 -8.49 -5.06
C ILE A 125 12.86 -9.96 -4.75
N THR A 126 11.81 -10.75 -4.64
CA THR A 126 11.90 -12.22 -4.61
C THR A 126 11.79 -12.72 -6.04
N PHE A 127 12.87 -13.26 -6.55
CA PHE A 127 12.95 -13.92 -7.85
C PHE A 127 12.59 -15.40 -7.75
N THR A 128 12.09 -15.97 -8.84
CA THR A 128 11.88 -17.42 -9.01
C THR A 128 12.78 -17.94 -10.12
N SER A 129 13.29 -19.17 -9.98
CA SER A 129 14.14 -19.79 -11.01
C SER A 129 13.36 -20.27 -12.24
N HIS A 130 12.04 -20.13 -12.27
CA HIS A 130 11.17 -20.65 -13.32
C HIS A 130 11.56 -20.15 -14.71
N GLY A 131 11.92 -18.88 -14.85
CA GLY A 131 12.37 -18.31 -16.13
C GLY A 131 13.81 -18.64 -16.54
N ALA A 132 14.57 -19.36 -15.69
CA ALA A 132 15.95 -19.77 -15.96
C ALA A 132 16.07 -21.23 -16.44
N THR A 133 14.95 -21.96 -16.56
CA THR A 133 14.89 -23.39 -16.94
C THR A 133 14.55 -23.59 -18.40
#